data_c7bfd555be4171046ba91a6bdbe8466f
#
_entry.id   c7bfd555be4171046ba91a6bdbe8466f
#
_cell.length_a   1.000
_cell.length_b   1.000
_cell.length_c   1.000
_cell.angle_alpha   90.00
_cell.angle_beta   90.00
_cell.angle_gamma   90.00
#
_symmetry.space_group_name_H-M   'P 1'
#
loop_
_entity.id
_entity.type
_entity.pdbx_description
1 polymer ?
#
loop_
_entity_poly.entity_id
_entity_poly.type
_entity_poly.pdbx_seq_one_letter_code
_entity_poly.pdbx_strand_id
1 'polypeptide(L)'
;MLILIAEDDELILRTVEHKLVKEGHEVVLTRNGREAIEKINELNLDLVVTDIMMPFASGIEILSAIKSIGKKIPVIELSSMGQEEVVVDAFDLGASDFMVKPFSPNELILRIKRLINK
;
A
#
# COMPACT_ATOMS: atom_id res chain seq x y z
N MET A 1 7.89 -10.05 7.22
CA MET A 1 7.75 -9.74 5.79
C MET A 1 8.34 -8.37 5.49
N LEU A 2 8.70 -8.14 4.25
CA LEU A 2 9.15 -6.83 3.79
C LEU A 2 7.96 -6.10 3.16
N ILE A 3 7.55 -5.00 3.79
CA ILE A 3 6.34 -4.24 3.43
C ILE A 3 6.74 -2.82 3.02
N LEU A 4 6.30 -2.41 1.83
CA LEU A 4 6.45 -1.02 1.39
C LEU A 4 5.23 -0.23 1.81
N ILE A 5 5.44 0.96 2.38
CA ILE A 5 4.38 1.92 2.65
C ILE A 5 4.61 3.14 1.77
N ALA A 6 3.60 3.55 1.03
CA ALA A 6 3.61 4.77 0.22
C ALA A 6 2.50 5.71 0.72
N GLU A 7 2.88 6.80 1.37
CA GLU A 7 1.96 7.74 1.99
C GLU A 7 2.63 9.11 2.13
N ASP A 8 1.99 10.16 1.67
CA ASP A 8 2.54 11.52 1.77
C ASP A 8 2.20 12.23 3.09
N ASP A 9 1.22 11.73 3.84
CA ASP A 9 0.92 12.24 5.18
C ASP A 9 1.89 11.61 6.18
N GLU A 10 2.77 12.44 6.74
CA GLU A 10 3.83 11.95 7.63
C GLU A 10 3.30 11.30 8.91
N LEU A 11 2.19 11.79 9.46
CA LEU A 11 1.60 11.21 10.66
C LEU A 11 1.08 9.80 10.39
N ILE A 12 0.37 9.61 9.29
CA ILE A 12 -0.15 8.29 8.90
C ILE A 12 1.02 7.34 8.61
N LEU A 13 2.02 7.81 7.86
CA LEU A 13 3.19 7.04 7.51
C LEU A 13 3.90 6.50 8.76
N ARG A 14 4.15 7.36 9.74
CA ARG A 14 4.84 6.97 10.98
C ARG A 14 3.98 6.06 11.87
N THR A 15 2.67 6.30 11.91
CA THR A 15 1.76 5.45 12.67
C THR A 15 1.72 4.03 12.11
N VAL A 16 1.63 3.90 10.79
CA VAL A 16 1.64 2.61 10.12
C VAL A 16 2.98 1.91 10.30
N GLU A 17 4.09 2.64 10.12
CA GLU A 17 5.44 2.10 10.35
C GLU A 17 5.57 1.52 11.75
N HIS A 18 5.21 2.29 12.76
CA HIS A 18 5.32 1.86 14.15
C HIS A 18 4.56 0.56 14.40
N LYS A 19 3.35 0.47 13.89
CA LYS A 19 2.51 -0.72 14.08
C LYS A 19 3.09 -1.94 13.37
N LEU A 20 3.54 -1.79 12.13
CA LEU A 20 4.10 -2.90 11.37
C LEU A 20 5.41 -3.41 11.95
N VAL A 21 6.29 -2.51 12.38
CA VAL A 21 7.55 -2.89 13.04
C VAL A 21 7.27 -3.65 14.33
N LYS A 22 6.30 -3.18 15.11
CA LYS A 22 5.90 -3.84 16.36
C LYS A 22 5.37 -5.26 16.10
N GLU A 23 4.76 -5.50 14.96
CA GLU A 23 4.26 -6.82 14.56
C GLU A 23 5.35 -7.69 13.92
N GLY A 24 6.60 -7.24 13.89
CA GLY A 24 7.74 -8.01 13.42
C GLY A 24 8.06 -7.89 11.95
N HIS A 25 7.51 -6.90 11.25
CA HIS A 25 7.77 -6.69 9.82
C HIS A 25 8.92 -5.71 9.59
N GLU A 26 9.63 -5.89 8.48
CA GLU A 26 10.54 -4.89 7.96
C GLU A 26 9.74 -3.95 7.05
N VAL A 27 10.02 -2.65 7.14
CA VAL A 27 9.22 -1.62 6.48
C VAL A 27 10.11 -0.72 5.64
N VAL A 28 9.68 -0.44 4.41
CA VAL A 28 10.30 0.53 3.51
C VAL A 28 9.33 1.70 3.38
N LEU A 29 9.76 2.90 3.76
CA LEU A 29 8.92 4.10 3.71
C LEU A 29 9.15 4.87 2.43
N THR A 30 8.07 5.25 1.76
CA THR A 30 8.11 6.14 0.61
C THR A 30 7.00 7.18 0.76
N ARG A 31 7.22 8.37 0.21
CA ARG A 31 6.33 9.52 0.42
C ARG A 31 5.64 9.99 -0.85
N ASN A 32 5.94 9.35 -1.95
CA ASN A 32 5.27 9.60 -3.23
C ASN A 32 5.34 8.35 -4.10
N GLY A 33 4.57 8.35 -5.17
CA GLY A 33 4.47 7.17 -6.03
C GLY A 33 5.73 6.87 -6.82
N ARG A 34 6.53 7.89 -7.16
CA ARG A 34 7.79 7.68 -7.87
C ARG A 34 8.77 6.89 -7.02
N GLU A 35 8.96 7.28 -5.76
CA GLU A 35 9.81 6.55 -4.82
C GLU A 35 9.31 5.11 -4.64
N ALA A 36 7.99 4.95 -4.52
CA ALA A 36 7.39 3.63 -4.36
C ALA A 36 7.69 2.72 -5.55
N ILE A 37 7.53 3.22 -6.77
CA ILE A 37 7.79 2.45 -8.00
C ILE A 37 9.26 2.07 -8.10
N GLU A 38 10.18 2.97 -7.75
CA GLU A 38 11.61 2.66 -7.70
C GLU A 38 11.90 1.50 -6.76
N LYS A 39 11.33 1.50 -5.57
CA LYS A 39 11.52 0.44 -4.58
C LYS A 39 10.89 -0.88 -5.01
N ILE A 40 9.73 -0.82 -5.67
CA ILE A 40 9.08 -2.01 -6.22
C ILE A 40 9.98 -2.70 -7.25
N ASN A 41 10.66 -1.93 -8.08
CA ASN A 41 11.58 -2.45 -9.09
C ASN A 41 12.86 -3.02 -8.47
N GLU A 42 13.34 -2.44 -7.37
CA GLU A 42 14.61 -2.82 -6.75
C GLU A 42 14.50 -3.97 -5.76
N LEU A 43 13.38 -4.08 -5.03
CA LEU A 43 13.26 -4.94 -3.86
C LEU A 43 12.27 -6.09 -4.09
N ASN A 44 12.47 -7.18 -3.36
CA ASN A 44 11.53 -8.30 -3.31
C ASN A 44 10.52 -8.07 -2.18
N LEU A 45 9.51 -7.28 -2.46
CA LEU A 45 8.49 -6.91 -1.49
C LEU A 45 7.45 -8.02 -1.32
N ASP A 46 6.97 -8.20 -0.09
CA ASP A 46 5.91 -9.15 0.22
C ASP A 46 4.52 -8.51 0.18
N LEU A 47 4.45 -7.21 0.40
CA LEU A 47 3.18 -6.47 0.44
C LEU A 47 3.44 -4.99 0.19
N VAL A 48 2.47 -4.32 -0.42
CA VAL A 48 2.48 -2.85 -0.59
C VAL A 48 1.22 -2.27 0.05
N VAL A 49 1.40 -1.25 0.88
CA VAL A 49 0.31 -0.43 1.43
C VAL A 49 0.50 0.97 0.86
N THR A 50 -0.43 1.46 0.08
CA THR A 50 -0.27 2.74 -0.60
C THR A 50 -1.53 3.59 -0.54
N ASP A 51 -1.35 4.89 -0.36
CA ASP A 51 -2.43 5.86 -0.58
C ASP A 51 -2.82 5.81 -2.05
N ILE A 52 -4.11 5.88 -2.33
CA ILE A 52 -4.61 5.83 -3.70
C ILE A 52 -4.32 7.13 -4.45
N MET A 53 -4.24 8.26 -3.73
CA MET A 53 -3.96 9.57 -4.32
C MET A 53 -2.71 10.17 -3.70
N MET A 54 -1.63 10.28 -4.51
CA MET A 54 -0.35 10.85 -4.07
C MET A 54 0.27 11.69 -5.17
N PRO A 55 1.21 12.60 -4.80
CA PRO A 55 2.00 13.32 -5.80
C PRO A 55 2.84 12.38 -6.66
N PHE A 56 3.09 12.76 -7.91
CA PHE A 56 3.95 12.15 -8.92
C PHE A 56 3.43 10.84 -9.48
N ALA A 57 2.95 9.91 -8.67
CA ALA A 57 2.30 8.69 -9.16
C ALA A 57 1.28 8.24 -8.12
N SER A 58 0.09 7.89 -8.56
CA SER A 58 -1.01 7.45 -7.70
C SER A 58 -0.90 5.96 -7.37
N GLY A 59 -1.75 5.49 -6.44
CA GLY A 59 -1.87 4.07 -6.15
C GLY A 59 -2.27 3.23 -7.36
N ILE A 60 -3.00 3.81 -8.30
CA ILE A 60 -3.35 3.17 -9.58
C ILE A 60 -2.09 2.92 -10.40
N GLU A 61 -1.20 3.91 -10.51
CA GLU A 61 0.05 3.76 -11.24
C GLU A 61 0.99 2.76 -10.58
N ILE A 62 0.96 2.67 -9.26
CA ILE A 62 1.71 1.66 -8.50
C ILE A 62 1.24 0.25 -8.87
N LEU A 63 -0.09 0.03 -8.95
CA LEU A 63 -0.66 -1.24 -9.37
C LEU A 63 -0.23 -1.60 -10.79
N SER A 64 -0.27 -0.63 -11.71
CA SER A 64 0.15 -0.83 -13.09
C SER A 64 1.64 -1.19 -13.17
N ALA A 65 2.47 -0.54 -12.35
CA ALA A 65 3.91 -0.82 -12.30
C ALA A 65 4.19 -2.25 -11.82
N ILE A 66 3.50 -2.70 -10.78
CA ILE A 66 3.64 -4.07 -10.27
C ILE A 66 3.24 -5.09 -11.35
N LYS A 67 2.14 -4.84 -12.02
CA LYS A 67 1.65 -5.73 -13.08
C LYS A 67 2.64 -5.80 -14.24
N SER A 68 3.22 -4.67 -14.63
CA SER A 68 4.12 -4.61 -15.79
C SER A 68 5.43 -5.37 -15.57
N ILE A 69 5.91 -5.49 -14.34
CA ILE A 69 7.11 -6.28 -14.03
C ILE A 69 6.82 -7.77 -13.75
N GLY A 70 5.55 -8.17 -13.84
CA GLY A 70 5.16 -9.57 -13.67
C GLY A 70 5.23 -10.11 -12.25
N LYS A 71 5.38 -9.25 -11.25
CA LYS A 71 5.39 -9.68 -9.85
C LYS A 71 3.97 -9.79 -9.29
N LYS A 72 3.77 -10.76 -8.40
CA LYS A 72 2.49 -10.95 -7.70
C LYS A 72 2.64 -10.45 -6.27
N ILE A 73 2.46 -9.15 -6.09
CA ILE A 73 2.60 -8.51 -4.77
C ILE A 73 1.21 -8.03 -4.35
N PRO A 74 0.68 -8.50 -3.21
CA PRO A 74 -0.59 -7.97 -2.69
C PRO A 74 -0.49 -6.48 -2.41
N VAL A 75 -1.55 -5.73 -2.75
CA VAL A 75 -1.61 -4.28 -2.57
C VAL A 75 -2.86 -3.92 -1.79
N ILE A 76 -2.70 -3.18 -0.70
CA ILE A 76 -3.80 -2.56 0.04
C ILE A 76 -3.79 -1.07 -0.28
N GLU A 77 -4.89 -0.57 -0.83
CA GLU A 77 -5.06 0.85 -1.14
C GLU A 77 -5.71 1.58 0.03
N LEU A 78 -5.16 2.75 0.37
CA LEU A 78 -5.73 3.64 1.39
C LEU A 78 -6.47 4.76 0.68
N SER A 79 -7.74 4.94 0.98
CA SER A 79 -8.57 5.94 0.32
C SER A 79 -9.22 6.89 1.32
N SER A 80 -9.60 8.08 0.86
CA SER A 80 -10.45 8.99 1.62
C SER A 80 -11.90 8.81 1.19
N MET A 81 -12.83 9.30 1.99
CA MET A 81 -14.26 9.31 1.61
C MET A 81 -14.42 10.11 0.31
N GLY A 82 -15.31 9.65 -0.54
CA GLY A 82 -15.55 10.29 -1.84
C GLY A 82 -14.70 9.80 -2.98
N GLN A 83 -13.86 8.78 -2.76
CA GLN A 83 -12.97 8.21 -3.77
C GLN A 83 -13.44 6.85 -4.29
N GLU A 84 -14.75 6.56 -4.22
CA GLU A 84 -15.29 5.25 -4.54
C GLU A 84 -14.99 4.80 -5.98
N GLU A 85 -15.08 5.73 -6.94
CA GLU A 85 -14.78 5.39 -8.34
C GLU A 85 -13.33 4.98 -8.54
N VAL A 86 -12.40 5.66 -7.87
CA VAL A 86 -10.98 5.34 -7.95
C VAL A 86 -10.70 3.98 -7.29
N VAL A 87 -11.42 3.66 -6.21
CA VAL A 87 -11.32 2.37 -5.54
C VAL A 87 -11.76 1.23 -6.47
N VAL A 88 -12.86 1.42 -7.20
CA VAL A 88 -13.31 0.44 -8.19
C VAL A 88 -12.24 0.22 -9.25
N ASP A 89 -11.65 1.30 -9.78
CA ASP A 89 -10.57 1.20 -10.76
C ASP A 89 -9.37 0.44 -10.20
N ALA A 90 -9.03 0.66 -8.93
CA ALA A 90 -7.94 -0.04 -8.26
C ALA A 90 -8.20 -1.55 -8.18
N PHE A 91 -9.41 -1.97 -7.85
CA PHE A 91 -9.76 -3.39 -7.84
C PHE A 91 -9.69 -4.00 -9.22
N ASP A 92 -10.14 -3.29 -10.25
CA ASP A 92 -10.06 -3.75 -11.64
C ASP A 92 -8.61 -3.97 -12.08
N LEU A 93 -7.67 -3.21 -11.52
CA LEU A 93 -6.25 -3.32 -11.80
C LEU A 93 -5.51 -4.30 -10.87
N GLY A 94 -6.22 -4.96 -9.96
CA GLY A 94 -5.65 -6.02 -9.15
C GLY A 94 -5.34 -5.67 -7.71
N ALA A 95 -5.88 -4.57 -7.16
CA ALA A 95 -5.74 -4.29 -5.73
C ALA A 95 -6.36 -5.43 -4.93
N SER A 96 -5.68 -5.84 -3.86
CA SER A 96 -6.11 -6.97 -3.04
C SER A 96 -7.15 -6.56 -2.00
N ASP A 97 -7.06 -5.32 -1.52
CA ASP A 97 -7.97 -4.79 -0.51
C ASP A 97 -7.88 -3.25 -0.49
N PHE A 98 -8.78 -2.62 0.24
CA PHE A 98 -8.71 -1.17 0.48
C PHE A 98 -9.18 -0.84 1.89
N MET A 99 -8.77 0.32 2.39
CA MET A 99 -9.22 0.85 3.67
C MET A 99 -9.52 2.34 3.51
N VAL A 100 -10.57 2.82 4.18
CA VAL A 100 -10.95 4.23 4.14
C VAL A 100 -10.37 4.96 5.34
N LYS A 101 -9.76 6.10 5.11
CA LYS A 101 -9.22 6.98 6.16
C LYS A 101 -10.35 7.77 6.83
N PRO A 102 -10.28 7.97 8.13
CA PRO A 102 -9.29 7.45 9.07
C PRO A 102 -9.53 5.97 9.39
N PHE A 103 -8.47 5.21 9.59
CA PHE A 103 -8.56 3.78 9.90
C PHE A 103 -7.78 3.46 11.17
N SER A 104 -8.15 2.35 11.81
CA SER A 104 -7.41 1.82 12.95
C SER A 104 -6.17 1.06 12.46
N PRO A 105 -4.98 1.27 13.05
CA PRO A 105 -3.81 0.44 12.73
C PRO A 105 -4.06 -1.05 12.96
N ASN A 106 -4.89 -1.41 13.95
CA ASN A 106 -5.27 -2.80 14.19
C ASN A 106 -6.06 -3.38 13.01
N GLU A 107 -6.93 -2.60 12.39
CA GLU A 107 -7.67 -3.04 11.20
C GLU A 107 -6.71 -3.37 10.06
N LEU A 108 -5.69 -2.54 9.85
CA LEU A 108 -4.67 -2.80 8.82
C LEU A 108 -3.97 -4.13 9.09
N ILE A 109 -3.60 -4.40 10.33
CA ILE A 109 -2.93 -5.66 10.69
C ILE A 109 -3.84 -6.86 10.38
N LEU A 110 -5.13 -6.77 10.69
CA LEU A 110 -6.07 -7.85 10.39
C LEU A 110 -6.18 -8.13 8.90
N ARG A 111 -6.22 -7.08 8.08
CA ARG A 111 -6.29 -7.22 6.62
C ARG A 111 -5.01 -7.82 6.05
N ILE A 112 -3.86 -7.42 6.57
CA ILE A 112 -2.58 -7.99 6.17
C ILE A 112 -2.55 -9.49 6.47
N LYS A 113 -2.96 -9.88 7.67
CA LYS A 113 -3.00 -11.30 8.08
C LYS A 113 -3.90 -12.12 7.16
N ARG A 114 -5.03 -11.59 6.75
CA ARG A 114 -5.94 -12.27 5.81
C ARG A 114 -5.30 -12.51 4.46
N LEU A 115 -4.52 -11.57 3.98
CA LEU A 115 -3.84 -11.70 2.67
C LEU A 115 -2.68 -12.68 2.72
N ILE A 116 -1.98 -12.76 3.85
CA ILE A 116 -0.81 -13.62 4.01
C ILE A 116 -1.19 -15.07 4.28
N ASN A 117 -2.22 -15.29 5.07
CA ASN A 117 -2.59 -16.63 5.58
C ASN A 117 -3.62 -17.34 4.70
N LYS A 118 -3.60 -17.08 3.43
CA LYS A 118 -4.45 -17.81 2.47
C LYS A 118 -3.87 -19.15 2.11
#